data_9f12ce7da77de8aed6eee3c20978eff6
#
_entry.id   9f12ce7da77de8aed6eee3c20978eff6
#
_cell.length_a   1.000
_cell.length_b   1.000
_cell.length_c   1.000
_cell.angle_alpha   90.00
_cell.angle_beta   90.00
_cell.angle_gamma   90.00
#
_symmetry.space_group_name_H-M   'P 1'
#
loop_
_entity.id
_entity.type
_entity.pdbx_description
1 polymer ?
#
loop_
_entity_poly.entity_id
_entity_poly.type
_entity_poly.pdbx_seq_one_letter_code
_entity_poly.pdbx_strand_id
1 'polypeptide(L)'
;MLAADRWAAIDDLVGNLIATGRIKAENRDAITAVVKKRESSMSTGIGFGIGIPHASTDLIPEVVGALGRSHKGISFDALDNQPVNLVVLFLVPQGQFQKHLHTLASIAKLLHVKEFRQELEQAPGAPAMFEIIKKYCAPT
;
A
#
# COMPACT_ATOMS: atom_id res chain seq x y z
N MET A 1 10.70 6.17 3.32
CA MET A 1 9.49 6.99 3.53
C MET A 1 9.63 7.75 4.85
N LEU A 2 9.43 9.05 4.82
CA LEU A 2 9.57 9.92 5.98
C LEU A 2 8.23 10.41 6.55
N ALA A 3 7.12 9.88 6.03
CA ALA A 3 5.79 10.27 6.49
C ALA A 3 5.61 9.96 7.98
N ALA A 4 4.96 10.88 8.71
CA ALA A 4 4.71 10.72 10.14
C ALA A 4 3.34 10.09 10.42
N ASP A 5 2.40 10.20 9.50
CA ASP A 5 1.04 9.68 9.64
C ASP A 5 0.55 9.05 8.35
N ARG A 6 -0.63 8.39 8.44
CA ARG A 6 -1.20 7.69 7.30
C ARG A 6 -1.56 8.60 6.13
N TRP A 7 -1.92 9.85 6.41
CA TRP A 7 -2.29 10.80 5.37
C TRP A 7 -1.10 11.19 4.51
N ALA A 8 0.03 11.51 5.16
CA ALA A 8 1.27 11.80 4.47
C ALA A 8 1.81 10.57 3.73
N ALA A 9 1.63 9.37 4.29
CA ALA A 9 2.03 8.13 3.64
C ALA A 9 1.26 7.91 2.34
N ILE A 10 -0.04 8.18 2.34
CA ILE A 10 -0.87 8.11 1.12
C ILE A 10 -0.35 9.09 0.07
N ASP A 11 -0.06 10.34 0.47
CA ASP A 11 0.49 11.33 -0.46
C ASP A 11 1.80 10.87 -1.08
N ASP A 12 2.70 10.32 -0.27
CA ASP A 12 4.00 9.83 -0.73
C ASP A 12 3.85 8.69 -1.74
N LEU A 13 2.96 7.74 -1.46
CA LEU A 13 2.76 6.58 -2.34
C LEU A 13 2.08 6.97 -3.65
N VAL A 14 1.10 7.86 -3.61
CA VAL A 14 0.48 8.38 -4.84
C VAL A 14 1.54 9.13 -5.67
N GLY A 15 2.39 9.93 -5.02
CA GLY A 15 3.49 10.60 -5.70
C GLY A 15 4.46 9.63 -6.37
N ASN A 16 4.74 8.51 -5.71
CA ASN A 16 5.58 7.46 -6.27
C ASN A 16 4.96 6.85 -7.54
N LEU A 17 3.65 6.57 -7.51
CA LEU A 17 2.95 6.02 -8.68
C LEU A 17 2.96 7.00 -9.86
N ILE A 18 2.90 8.29 -9.59
CA ILE A 18 3.01 9.32 -10.62
C ILE A 18 4.42 9.32 -11.20
N ALA A 19 5.44 9.29 -10.33
CA ALA A 19 6.84 9.32 -10.76
C ALA A 19 7.21 8.11 -11.60
N THR A 20 6.59 6.95 -11.34
CA THR A 20 6.82 5.72 -12.11
C THR A 20 5.90 5.56 -13.31
N GLY A 21 5.07 6.55 -13.61
CA GLY A 21 4.18 6.55 -14.79
C GLY A 21 2.94 5.68 -14.66
N ARG A 22 2.61 5.20 -13.46
CA ARG A 22 1.43 4.36 -13.23
C ARG A 22 0.14 5.15 -13.15
N ILE A 23 0.24 6.42 -12.72
CA ILE A 23 -0.88 7.35 -12.58
C ILE A 23 -0.48 8.65 -13.26
N LYS A 24 -1.43 9.30 -13.93
CA LYS A 24 -1.21 10.61 -14.54
C LYS A 24 -1.16 11.67 -13.45
N ALA A 25 -0.22 12.63 -13.58
CA ALA A 25 -0.07 13.72 -12.61
C ALA A 25 -1.36 14.56 -12.46
N GLU A 26 -2.13 14.71 -13.54
CA GLU A 26 -3.40 15.46 -13.52
C GLU A 26 -4.46 14.80 -12.64
N ASN A 27 -4.34 13.50 -12.37
CA ASN A 27 -5.28 12.75 -11.55
C ASN A 27 -4.88 12.65 -10.08
N ARG A 28 -3.77 13.28 -9.69
CA ARG A 28 -3.23 13.18 -8.33
C ARG A 28 -4.25 13.52 -7.26
N ASP A 29 -4.87 14.69 -7.36
CA ASP A 29 -5.79 15.17 -6.32
C ASP A 29 -7.02 14.29 -6.21
N ALA A 30 -7.58 13.88 -7.34
CA ALA A 30 -8.78 13.05 -7.37
C ALA A 30 -8.51 11.67 -6.76
N ILE A 31 -7.39 11.04 -7.12
CA ILE A 31 -7.03 9.72 -6.59
C ILE A 31 -6.71 9.80 -5.11
N THR A 32 -5.93 10.80 -4.70
CA THR A 32 -5.60 11.02 -3.29
C THR A 32 -6.85 11.20 -2.45
N ALA A 33 -7.81 11.99 -2.95
CA ALA A 33 -9.07 12.24 -2.24
C ALA A 33 -9.87 10.94 -2.03
N VAL A 34 -9.95 10.09 -3.04
CA VAL A 34 -10.69 8.81 -2.95
C VAL A 34 -10.05 7.89 -1.91
N VAL A 35 -8.72 7.78 -1.92
CA VAL A 35 -8.00 6.94 -0.97
C VAL A 35 -8.18 7.47 0.46
N LYS A 36 -8.02 8.77 0.66
CA LYS A 36 -8.17 9.38 1.99
C LYS A 36 -9.59 9.25 2.52
N LYS A 37 -10.58 9.38 1.65
CA LYS A 37 -11.98 9.19 2.04
C LYS A 37 -12.23 7.77 2.54
N ARG A 38 -11.72 6.77 1.84
CA ARG A 38 -11.84 5.37 2.26
C ARG A 38 -11.14 5.14 3.60
N GLU A 39 -9.92 5.68 3.75
CA GLU A 39 -9.15 5.53 4.98
C GLU A 39 -9.82 6.22 6.17
N SER A 40 -10.49 7.35 5.94
CA SER A 40 -11.16 8.09 7.01
C SER A 40 -12.38 7.36 7.55
N SER A 41 -12.99 6.46 6.78
CA SER A 41 -14.15 5.69 7.26
C SER A 41 -13.73 4.59 8.23
N MET A 42 -12.55 4.00 8.02
CA MET A 42 -11.97 2.99 8.91
C MET A 42 -10.49 2.84 8.56
N SER A 43 -9.62 2.85 9.57
CA SER A 43 -8.20 2.65 9.35
C SER A 43 -7.93 1.30 8.66
N THR A 44 -6.99 1.29 7.71
CA THR A 44 -6.50 0.07 7.08
C THR A 44 -5.26 -0.49 7.76
N GLY A 45 -4.89 0.03 8.94
CA GLY A 45 -3.84 -0.55 9.77
C GLY A 45 -4.33 -1.86 10.38
N ILE A 46 -3.82 -2.99 9.89
CA ILE A 46 -4.33 -4.32 10.24
C ILE A 46 -3.53 -5.01 11.35
N GLY A 47 -2.59 -4.29 11.97
CA GLY A 47 -1.71 -4.85 12.99
C GLY A 47 -0.41 -5.34 12.38
N PHE A 48 0.52 -5.80 13.25
CA PHE A 48 1.83 -6.31 12.85
C PHE A 48 2.70 -5.29 12.09
N GLY A 49 2.41 -3.99 12.27
CA GLY A 49 3.14 -2.94 11.57
C GLY A 49 2.74 -2.75 10.11
N ILE A 50 1.53 -3.13 9.72
CA ILE A 50 1.07 -3.14 8.34
C ILE A 50 -0.13 -2.20 8.16
N GLY A 51 -0.11 -1.38 7.11
CA GLY A 51 -1.25 -0.60 6.66
C GLY A 51 -1.50 -0.85 5.17
N ILE A 52 -2.78 -0.95 4.76
CA ILE A 52 -3.15 -1.24 3.37
C ILE A 52 -4.21 -0.23 2.92
N PRO A 53 -3.84 1.05 2.69
CA PRO A 53 -4.78 1.98 2.08
C PRO A 53 -5.16 1.51 0.68
N HIS A 54 -6.45 1.56 0.36
CA HIS A 54 -6.94 1.09 -0.93
C HIS A 54 -8.21 1.82 -1.34
N ALA A 55 -8.48 1.84 -2.62
CA ALA A 55 -9.68 2.47 -3.16
C ALA A 55 -9.95 1.99 -4.58
N SER A 56 -11.19 2.20 -5.04
CA SER A 56 -11.57 2.01 -6.43
C SER A 56 -11.69 3.37 -7.11
N THR A 57 -11.26 3.46 -8.35
CA THR A 57 -11.35 4.71 -9.13
C THR A 57 -11.49 4.38 -10.61
N ASP A 58 -12.21 5.25 -11.33
CA ASP A 58 -12.34 5.13 -12.79
C ASP A 58 -11.18 5.81 -13.54
N LEU A 59 -10.21 6.35 -12.82
CA LEU A 59 -9.10 7.10 -13.39
C LEU A 59 -7.92 6.21 -13.79
N ILE A 60 -8.01 4.89 -13.56
CA ILE A 60 -6.97 3.94 -13.93
C ILE A 60 -7.56 2.79 -14.73
N PRO A 61 -6.83 2.29 -15.75
CA PRO A 61 -7.32 1.18 -16.57
C PRO A 61 -7.07 -0.20 -16.00
N GLU A 62 -6.11 -0.30 -15.05
CA GLU A 62 -5.71 -1.58 -14.47
C GLU A 62 -5.31 -1.39 -13.01
N VAL A 63 -5.21 -2.50 -12.28
CA VAL A 63 -4.77 -2.49 -10.89
C VAL A 63 -3.34 -1.97 -10.78
N VAL A 64 -3.12 -1.05 -9.84
CA VAL A 64 -1.77 -0.56 -9.52
C VAL A 64 -1.55 -0.60 -8.01
N GLY A 65 -0.30 -0.76 -7.61
CA GLY A 65 0.06 -0.80 -6.21
C GLY A 65 1.42 -0.17 -5.98
N ALA A 66 1.63 0.30 -4.75
CA ALA A 66 2.91 0.85 -4.31
C ALA A 66 3.18 0.38 -2.88
N LEU A 67 4.43 0.09 -2.60
CA LEU A 67 4.87 -0.33 -1.27
C LEU A 67 5.79 0.72 -0.68
N GLY A 68 5.49 1.13 0.54
CA GLY A 68 6.34 2.03 1.30
C GLY A 68 6.82 1.39 2.60
N ARG A 69 8.01 1.78 3.04
CA ARG A 69 8.61 1.28 4.27
C ARG A 69 9.05 2.46 5.13
N SER A 70 8.74 2.41 6.43
CA SER A 70 9.17 3.42 7.38
C SER A 70 9.91 2.74 8.54
N HIS A 71 11.16 3.15 8.76
CA HIS A 71 11.93 2.63 9.91
C HIS A 71 11.48 3.25 11.22
N LYS A 72 10.96 4.48 11.18
CA LYS A 72 10.48 5.18 12.39
C LYS A 72 9.09 4.75 12.82
N GLY A 73 8.33 4.17 11.91
CA GLY A 73 6.93 3.87 12.14
C GLY A 73 6.02 5.05 11.79
N ILE A 74 4.81 4.74 11.38
CA ILE A 74 3.80 5.70 10.94
C ILE A 74 2.57 5.54 11.83
N SER A 75 2.02 6.64 12.34
CA SER A 75 0.76 6.60 13.07
C SER A 75 -0.39 6.32 12.10
N PHE A 76 -1.03 5.18 12.25
CA PHE A 76 -2.08 4.71 11.34
C PHE A 76 -3.42 4.48 12.03
N ASP A 77 -3.51 4.71 13.35
CA ASP A 77 -4.66 4.30 14.15
C ASP A 77 -5.01 2.83 13.91
N ALA A 78 -3.97 1.99 13.89
CA ALA A 78 -4.12 0.57 13.62
C ALA A 78 -4.90 -0.12 14.73
N LEU A 79 -5.45 -1.30 14.42
CA LEU A 79 -6.27 -2.07 15.35
C LEU A 79 -5.54 -2.41 16.65
N ASP A 80 -4.22 -2.57 16.60
CA ASP A 80 -3.40 -2.89 17.77
C ASP A 80 -2.75 -1.65 18.41
N ASN A 81 -3.08 -0.44 17.93
CA ASN A 81 -2.52 0.83 18.38
C ASN A 81 -1.00 0.92 18.26
N GLN A 82 -0.41 0.10 17.39
CA GLN A 82 1.04 0.10 17.16
C GLN A 82 1.38 0.87 15.88
N PRO A 83 2.60 1.43 15.79
CA PRO A 83 3.02 2.10 14.56
C PRO A 83 3.11 1.13 13.39
N VAL A 84 2.93 1.69 12.18
CA VAL A 84 2.99 0.93 10.93
C VAL A 84 4.35 1.17 10.27
N ASN A 85 5.01 0.11 9.86
CA ASN A 85 6.31 0.16 9.19
C ASN A 85 6.23 -0.16 7.70
N LEU A 86 5.22 -0.91 7.29
CA LEU A 86 4.98 -1.29 5.89
C LEU A 86 3.61 -0.81 5.45
N VAL A 87 3.56 -0.07 4.36
CA VAL A 87 2.32 0.45 3.80
C VAL A 87 2.21 0.00 2.35
N VAL A 88 1.10 -0.63 2.01
CA VAL A 88 0.79 -1.01 0.62
C VAL A 88 -0.42 -0.20 0.17
N LEU A 89 -0.22 0.65 -0.82
CA LEU A 89 -1.32 1.34 -1.49
C LEU A 89 -1.79 0.47 -2.65
N PHE A 90 -3.09 0.22 -2.72
CA PHE A 90 -3.68 -0.68 -3.71
C PHE A 90 -4.87 0.02 -4.36
N LEU A 91 -4.78 0.26 -5.67
CA LEU A 91 -5.83 0.95 -6.42
C LEU A 91 -6.41 0.01 -7.47
N VAL A 92 -7.73 -0.03 -7.56
CA VAL A 92 -8.48 -0.94 -8.40
C VAL A 92 -9.39 -0.12 -9.33
N PRO A 93 -9.50 -0.47 -10.63
CA PRO A 93 -10.47 0.19 -11.50
C PRO A 93 -11.87 0.06 -10.94
N GLN A 94 -12.66 1.12 -11.07
CA GLN A 94 -14.02 1.14 -10.57
C GLN A 94 -14.86 0.03 -11.24
N GLY A 95 -15.66 -0.66 -10.42
CA GLY A 95 -16.45 -1.80 -10.89
C GLY A 95 -15.72 -3.13 -10.89
N GLN A 96 -14.41 -3.14 -10.61
CA GLN A 96 -13.60 -4.36 -10.61
C GLN A 96 -13.15 -4.79 -9.21
N PHE A 97 -13.65 -4.15 -8.15
CA PHE A 97 -13.20 -4.43 -6.79
C PHE A 97 -13.43 -5.91 -6.43
N GLN A 98 -14.61 -6.44 -6.76
CA GLN A 98 -14.93 -7.85 -6.49
C GLN A 98 -13.96 -8.81 -7.19
N LYS A 99 -13.59 -8.48 -8.43
CA LYS A 99 -12.65 -9.28 -9.21
C LYS A 99 -11.27 -9.32 -8.55
N HIS A 100 -10.86 -8.23 -7.90
CA HIS A 100 -9.53 -8.12 -7.28
C HIS A 100 -9.53 -8.34 -5.77
N LEU A 101 -10.68 -8.65 -5.19
CA LEU A 101 -10.79 -8.88 -3.74
C LEU A 101 -9.91 -10.03 -3.30
N HIS A 102 -9.85 -11.10 -4.08
CA HIS A 102 -8.99 -12.25 -3.79
C HIS A 102 -7.50 -11.85 -3.79
N THR A 103 -7.10 -11.03 -4.75
CA THR A 103 -5.72 -10.51 -4.82
C THR A 103 -5.37 -9.71 -3.58
N LEU A 104 -6.26 -8.81 -3.16
CA LEU A 104 -6.04 -8.00 -1.95
C LEU A 104 -5.94 -8.89 -0.72
N ALA A 105 -6.81 -9.89 -0.60
CA ALA A 105 -6.77 -10.82 0.51
C ALA A 105 -5.47 -11.63 0.53
N SER A 106 -4.97 -12.03 -0.64
CA SER A 106 -3.71 -12.76 -0.76
C SER A 106 -2.52 -11.90 -0.34
N ILE A 107 -2.53 -10.63 -0.70
CA ILE A 107 -1.49 -9.68 -0.30
C ILE A 107 -1.50 -9.51 1.23
N ALA A 108 -2.68 -9.31 1.81
CA ALA A 108 -2.82 -9.16 3.26
C ALA A 108 -2.32 -10.41 3.98
N LYS A 109 -2.65 -11.60 3.47
CA LYS A 109 -2.20 -12.86 4.04
C LYS A 109 -0.68 -12.99 3.99
N LEU A 110 -0.07 -12.63 2.87
CA LEU A 110 1.38 -12.68 2.71
C LEU A 110 2.07 -11.74 3.70
N LEU A 111 1.50 -10.56 3.93
CA LEU A 111 2.06 -9.58 4.87
C LEU A 111 2.00 -10.07 6.32
N HIS A 112 1.20 -11.10 6.63
CA HIS A 112 1.20 -11.74 7.95
C HIS A 112 2.33 -12.78 8.11
N VAL A 113 3.02 -13.14 7.04
CA VAL A 113 4.16 -14.06 7.11
C VAL A 113 5.36 -13.30 7.68
N LYS A 114 5.83 -13.72 8.85
CA LYS A 114 6.90 -13.02 9.59
C LYS A 114 8.18 -12.90 8.78
N GLU A 115 8.60 -13.97 8.13
CA GLU A 115 9.83 -13.99 7.32
C GLU A 115 9.74 -12.97 6.18
N PHE A 116 8.59 -12.88 5.52
CA PHE A 116 8.39 -11.92 4.44
C PHE A 116 8.54 -10.49 4.94
N ARG A 117 7.89 -10.14 6.07
CA ARG A 117 8.00 -8.82 6.65
C ARG A 117 9.45 -8.49 7.04
N GLN A 118 10.15 -9.43 7.66
CA GLN A 118 11.53 -9.22 8.08
C GLN A 118 12.45 -8.98 6.88
N GLU A 119 12.29 -9.75 5.80
CA GLU A 119 13.08 -9.53 4.60
C GLU A 119 12.84 -8.15 4.00
N LEU A 120 11.58 -7.69 3.96
CA LEU A 120 11.26 -6.36 3.47
C LEU A 120 11.84 -5.26 4.35
N GLU A 121 11.76 -5.43 5.68
CA GLU A 121 12.28 -4.45 6.62
C GLU A 121 13.79 -4.32 6.55
N GLN A 122 14.48 -5.41 6.24
CA GLN A 122 15.95 -5.45 6.19
C GLN A 122 16.51 -5.20 4.80
N ALA A 123 15.67 -5.12 3.78
CA ALA A 123 16.11 -4.89 2.41
C ALA A 123 16.86 -3.56 2.30
N PRO A 124 17.99 -3.51 1.55
CA PRO A 124 18.78 -2.28 1.46
C PRO A 124 18.11 -1.16 0.65
N GLY A 125 17.11 -1.47 -0.16
CA GLY A 125 16.40 -0.44 -0.94
C GLY A 125 15.29 -1.03 -1.78
N ALA A 126 14.65 -0.17 -2.57
CA ALA A 126 13.49 -0.54 -3.37
C ALA A 126 13.72 -1.70 -4.34
N PRO A 127 14.85 -1.78 -5.08
CA PRO A 127 15.09 -2.93 -5.96
C PRO A 127 15.11 -4.27 -5.21
N ALA A 128 15.75 -4.32 -4.03
CA ALA A 128 15.78 -5.54 -3.22
C ALA A 128 14.38 -5.90 -2.70
N MET A 129 13.59 -4.90 -2.29
CA MET A 129 12.21 -5.11 -1.86
C MET A 129 11.36 -5.71 -2.99
N PHE A 130 11.53 -5.22 -4.20
CA PHE A 130 10.81 -5.71 -5.37
C PHE A 130 11.14 -7.18 -5.64
N GLU A 131 12.42 -7.57 -5.55
CA GLU A 131 12.83 -8.96 -5.75
C GLU A 131 12.24 -9.88 -4.68
N ILE A 132 12.17 -9.42 -3.43
CA ILE A 132 11.55 -10.18 -2.35
C ILE A 132 10.07 -10.41 -2.63
N ILE A 133 9.36 -9.39 -3.07
CA ILE A 133 7.94 -9.50 -3.43
C ILE A 133 7.75 -10.51 -4.56
N LYS A 134 8.57 -10.43 -5.60
CA LYS A 134 8.50 -11.37 -6.72
C LYS A 134 8.72 -12.82 -6.27
N LYS A 135 9.68 -13.03 -5.38
CA LYS A 135 10.00 -14.36 -4.86
C LYS A 135 8.80 -14.99 -4.15
N TYR A 136 8.09 -14.22 -3.31
CA TYR A 136 6.96 -14.73 -2.53
C TYR A 136 5.66 -14.79 -3.31
N CYS A 137 5.50 -13.94 -4.33
CA CYS A 137 4.29 -13.87 -5.15
C CYS A 137 4.39 -14.65 -6.44
N ALA A 138 5.52 -15.33 -6.70
CA ALA A 138 5.71 -16.12 -7.90
C ALA A 138 4.67 -17.24 -7.96
N PRO A 139 4.05 -17.48 -9.11
CA PRO A 139 3.14 -18.62 -9.25
C PRO A 139 3.92 -19.93 -9.10
N THR A 140 3.33 -20.85 -8.38
CA THR A 140 3.91 -22.17 -8.16
C THR A 140 3.40 -23.16 -9.19
#